data_6b1fb4dfb4967ad0fa94f0cb5d956ca1
#
_entry.id   6b1fb4dfb4967ad0fa94f0cb5d956ca1
#
_cell.length_a   1.000
_cell.length_b   1.000
_cell.length_c   1.000
_cell.angle_alpha   90.00
_cell.angle_beta   90.00
_cell.angle_gamma   90.00
#
_symmetry.space_group_name_H-M   'P 1'
#
loop_
_entity.id
_entity.type
_entity.pdbx_description
1 polymer ?
#
loop_
_entity_poly.entity_id
_entity_poly.type
_entity_poly.pdbx_seq_one_letter_code
_entity_poly.pdbx_strand_id
1 'polypeptide(L)'
;MYDVVALGELLIDFTTQSIDSDGYPTMAAHPGGAPANFLAAIAKFGGKVGMLGKVGTDTFGKLLTNTLRGAGIETKGLVAADDVFTTLAFVTLDENGDREFAFARKPGADTQLTFDELDLSLIDETRVFHFGTLSLTGEPARTTTYRAVEYAKAHGKLVTYDPN
;
A
#
# COMPACT_ATOMS: atom_id res chain seq x y z
N MET A 1 -15.63 -10.99 -10.41
CA MET A 1 -15.12 -9.79 -11.11
C MET A 1 -15.07 -8.66 -10.10
N TYR A 2 -13.95 -7.94 -10.01
CA TYR A 2 -13.74 -6.78 -9.14
C TYR A 2 -14.05 -5.49 -9.90
N ASP A 3 -14.52 -4.47 -9.17
CA ASP A 3 -14.69 -3.13 -9.73
C ASP A 3 -13.33 -2.45 -9.90
N VAL A 4 -12.47 -2.55 -8.87
CA VAL A 4 -11.11 -2.01 -8.87
C VAL A 4 -10.13 -2.97 -8.22
N VAL A 5 -8.97 -3.14 -8.82
CA VAL A 5 -7.78 -3.72 -8.20
C VAL A 5 -6.68 -2.66 -8.20
N ALA A 6 -6.04 -2.45 -7.07
CA ALA A 6 -4.94 -1.49 -6.95
C ALA A 6 -3.62 -2.19 -6.64
N LEU A 7 -2.54 -1.66 -7.23
CA LEU A 7 -1.16 -2.03 -6.93
C LEU A 7 -0.45 -0.85 -6.26
N GLY A 8 0.24 -1.13 -5.17
CA GLY A 8 1.09 -0.14 -4.54
C GLY A 8 1.43 -0.45 -3.10
N GLU A 9 1.85 0.59 -2.40
CA GLU A 9 2.29 0.51 -1.02
C GLU A 9 1.14 0.23 -0.05
N LEU A 10 1.47 -0.56 0.95
CA LEU A 10 0.70 -0.78 2.17
C LEU A 10 1.69 -0.66 3.33
N LEU A 11 1.48 0.27 4.23
CA LEU A 11 2.44 0.68 5.23
C LEU A 11 1.78 1.08 6.55
N ILE A 12 2.58 1.34 7.57
CA ILE A 12 2.12 1.93 8.83
C ILE A 12 2.55 3.39 8.90
N ASP A 13 1.58 4.27 9.15
CA ASP A 13 1.81 5.66 9.51
C ASP A 13 1.86 5.79 11.04
N PHE A 14 3.03 6.13 11.58
CA PHE A 14 3.19 6.52 12.98
C PHE A 14 2.94 8.02 13.11
N THR A 15 1.87 8.40 13.81
CA THR A 15 1.53 9.81 14.06
C THR A 15 1.74 10.17 15.52
N THR A 16 2.38 11.31 15.80
CA THR A 16 2.55 11.81 17.16
C THR A 16 1.20 12.16 17.77
N GLN A 17 0.91 11.58 18.94
CA GLN A 17 -0.31 11.83 19.70
C GLN A 17 -0.10 12.85 20.83
N SER A 18 1.02 12.74 21.51
CA SER A 18 1.42 13.63 22.61
C SER A 18 2.93 13.63 22.77
N ILE A 19 3.44 14.63 23.47
CA ILE A 19 4.82 14.70 23.94
C ILE A 19 4.74 14.78 25.47
N ASP A 20 5.51 13.94 26.17
CA ASP A 20 5.54 13.93 27.62
C ASP A 20 6.41 15.08 28.20
N SER A 21 6.50 15.18 29.53
CA SER A 21 7.26 16.24 30.22
C SER A 21 8.77 16.17 29.97
N ASP A 22 9.27 15.01 29.54
CA ASP A 22 10.70 14.80 29.25
C ASP A 22 11.02 14.97 27.75
N GLY A 23 10.00 15.29 26.93
CA GLY A 23 10.13 15.53 25.49
C GLY A 23 9.99 14.28 24.62
N TYR A 24 9.58 13.13 25.17
CA TYR A 24 9.41 11.91 24.39
C TYR A 24 8.03 11.84 23.71
N PRO A 25 7.96 11.52 22.41
CA PRO A 25 6.69 11.41 21.72
C PRO A 25 6.02 10.06 21.99
N THR A 26 4.72 10.08 22.25
CA THR A 26 3.84 8.91 22.12
C THR A 26 3.30 8.90 20.69
N MET A 27 3.43 7.78 19.99
CA MET A 27 2.99 7.64 18.61
C MET A 27 1.93 6.56 18.45
N ALA A 28 0.92 6.82 17.65
CA ALA A 28 -0.07 5.81 17.24
C ALA A 28 0.27 5.26 15.86
N ALA A 29 0.15 3.93 15.72
CA ALA A 29 0.36 3.22 14.46
C ALA A 29 -0.97 3.10 13.71
N HIS A 30 -1.07 3.70 12.55
CA HIS A 30 -2.26 3.65 11.69
C HIS A 30 -1.96 2.93 10.37
N PRO A 31 -2.87 2.07 9.88
CA PRO A 31 -2.79 1.56 8.52
C PRO A 31 -2.80 2.71 7.51
N GLY A 32 -1.87 2.68 6.56
CA GLY A 32 -1.68 3.70 5.53
C GLY A 32 -1.32 3.10 4.18
N GLY A 33 -1.09 3.99 3.21
CA GLY A 33 -0.85 3.68 1.81
C GLY A 33 -1.99 4.22 0.93
N ALA A 34 -1.65 5.11 -0.02
CA ALA A 34 -2.64 5.77 -0.85
C ALA A 34 -3.53 4.78 -1.64
N PRO A 35 -2.98 3.72 -2.29
CA PRO A 35 -3.81 2.73 -2.98
C PRO A 35 -4.75 1.98 -2.04
N ALA A 36 -4.30 1.64 -0.83
CA ALA A 36 -5.13 0.94 0.15
C ALA A 36 -6.27 1.83 0.66
N ASN A 37 -6.01 3.11 0.94
CA ASN A 37 -7.01 4.08 1.35
C ASN A 37 -8.07 4.30 0.25
N PHE A 38 -7.65 4.36 -1.01
CA PHE A 38 -8.54 4.44 -2.16
C PHE A 38 -9.46 3.21 -2.24
N LEU A 39 -8.92 2.00 -2.11
CA LEU A 39 -9.71 0.77 -2.10
C LEU A 39 -10.68 0.72 -0.91
N ALA A 40 -10.25 1.15 0.28
CA ALA A 40 -11.11 1.19 1.47
C ALA A 40 -12.30 2.13 1.28
N ALA A 41 -12.10 3.27 0.62
CA ALA A 41 -13.19 4.18 0.28
C ALA A 41 -14.20 3.52 -0.68
N ILE A 42 -13.74 2.84 -1.73
CA ILE A 42 -14.61 2.14 -2.68
C ILE A 42 -15.36 0.99 -1.99
N ALA A 43 -14.67 0.19 -1.16
CA ALA A 43 -15.29 -0.91 -0.42
C ALA A 43 -16.41 -0.40 0.50
N LYS A 44 -16.21 0.75 1.16
CA LYS A 44 -17.22 1.40 2.00
C LYS A 44 -18.49 1.79 1.22
N PHE A 45 -18.38 2.05 -0.07
CA PHE A 45 -19.51 2.30 -0.98
C PHE A 45 -20.07 1.03 -1.63
N GLY A 46 -19.62 -0.15 -1.21
CA GLY A 46 -20.11 -1.44 -1.68
C GLY A 46 -19.41 -2.00 -2.92
N GLY A 47 -18.33 -1.36 -3.38
CA GLY A 47 -17.51 -1.86 -4.50
C GLY A 47 -16.71 -3.11 -4.12
N LYS A 48 -16.54 -4.04 -5.06
CA LYS A 48 -15.67 -5.21 -4.92
C LYS A 48 -14.25 -4.84 -5.33
N VAL A 49 -13.32 -4.92 -4.38
CA VAL A 49 -11.95 -4.43 -4.57
C VAL A 49 -10.90 -5.43 -4.12
N GLY A 50 -9.70 -5.35 -4.70
CA GLY A 50 -8.58 -6.19 -4.36
C GLY A 50 -7.26 -5.42 -4.34
N MET A 51 -6.33 -5.84 -3.49
CA MET A 51 -5.01 -5.23 -3.34
C MET A 51 -3.92 -6.15 -3.86
N LEU A 52 -3.02 -5.59 -4.67
CA LEU A 52 -1.72 -6.15 -5.05
C LEU A 52 -0.64 -5.35 -4.33
N GLY A 53 0.19 -6.02 -3.54
CA GLY A 53 1.22 -5.37 -2.75
C GLY A 53 2.08 -6.36 -1.99
N LYS A 54 3.05 -5.85 -1.22
CA LYS A 54 3.93 -6.69 -0.42
C LYS A 54 4.11 -6.09 0.98
N VAL A 55 4.01 -6.94 1.99
CA VAL A 55 4.22 -6.62 3.41
C VAL A 55 5.19 -7.63 4.01
N GLY A 56 5.78 -7.32 5.15
CA GLY A 56 6.57 -8.29 5.91
C GLY A 56 5.67 -9.30 6.64
N THR A 57 6.24 -10.43 7.08
CA THR A 57 5.57 -11.39 7.99
C THR A 57 5.54 -10.90 9.44
N ASP A 58 6.04 -9.70 9.70
CA ASP A 58 6.06 -9.04 10.99
C ASP A 58 4.66 -8.67 11.52
N THR A 59 4.63 -8.12 12.74
CA THR A 59 3.38 -7.72 13.41
C THR A 59 2.58 -6.68 12.60
N PHE A 60 3.25 -5.76 11.92
CA PHE A 60 2.59 -4.71 11.14
C PHE A 60 2.02 -5.24 9.83
N GLY A 61 2.73 -6.15 9.15
CA GLY A 61 2.20 -6.83 7.96
C GLY A 61 0.93 -7.63 8.27
N LYS A 62 0.89 -8.31 9.42
CA LYS A 62 -0.31 -9.01 9.92
C LYS A 62 -1.44 -8.04 10.24
N LEU A 63 -1.14 -6.92 10.91
CA LEU A 63 -2.11 -5.87 11.22
C LEU A 63 -2.74 -5.32 9.94
N LEU A 64 -1.92 -4.93 8.97
CA LEU A 64 -2.36 -4.37 7.69
C LEU A 64 -3.25 -5.36 6.92
N THR A 65 -2.81 -6.62 6.80
CA THR A 65 -3.58 -7.65 6.10
C THR A 65 -4.95 -7.87 6.75
N ASN A 66 -5.01 -7.90 8.09
CA ASN A 66 -6.27 -8.06 8.82
C ASN A 66 -7.16 -6.83 8.68
N THR A 67 -6.59 -5.62 8.65
CA THR A 67 -7.33 -4.38 8.43
C THR A 67 -8.00 -4.37 7.05
N LEU A 68 -7.27 -4.74 5.99
CA LEU A 68 -7.85 -4.82 4.64
C LEU A 68 -8.98 -5.86 4.57
N ARG A 69 -8.79 -7.04 5.16
CA ARG A 69 -9.85 -8.06 5.25
C ARG A 69 -11.08 -7.55 5.97
N GLY A 70 -10.89 -6.88 7.11
CA GLY A 70 -11.97 -6.26 7.87
C GLY A 70 -12.72 -5.17 7.11
N ALA A 71 -12.05 -4.48 6.19
CA ALA A 71 -12.64 -3.50 5.29
C ALA A 71 -13.31 -4.13 4.04
N GLY A 72 -13.30 -5.46 3.89
CA GLY A 72 -13.89 -6.15 2.74
C GLY A 72 -13.03 -6.10 1.47
N ILE A 73 -11.74 -5.83 1.59
CA ILE A 73 -10.79 -5.80 0.48
C ILE A 73 -10.18 -7.20 0.32
N GLU A 74 -10.17 -7.72 -0.92
CA GLU A 74 -9.51 -8.98 -1.25
C GLU A 74 -8.00 -8.87 -1.06
N THR A 75 -7.43 -9.83 -0.29
CA THR A 75 -6.02 -9.82 0.10
C THR A 75 -5.20 -10.97 -0.50
N LYS A 76 -5.77 -11.78 -1.39
CA LYS A 76 -5.03 -12.89 -2.02
C LYS A 76 -3.83 -12.42 -2.86
N GLY A 77 -3.84 -11.17 -3.29
CA GLY A 77 -2.72 -10.52 -4.00
C GLY A 77 -1.68 -9.85 -3.10
N LEU A 78 -1.80 -9.97 -1.77
CA LEU A 78 -0.77 -9.50 -0.86
C LEU A 78 0.29 -10.58 -0.65
N VAL A 79 1.53 -10.26 -1.01
CA VAL A 79 2.71 -11.08 -0.75
C VAL A 79 3.21 -10.80 0.67
N ALA A 80 3.45 -11.86 1.45
CA ALA A 80 4.08 -11.76 2.76
C ALA A 80 5.54 -12.23 2.66
N ALA A 81 6.50 -11.39 3.02
CA ALA A 81 7.94 -11.64 2.89
C ALA A 81 8.60 -11.80 4.26
N ASP A 82 9.46 -12.82 4.40
CA ASP A 82 10.19 -13.10 5.64
C ASP A 82 11.50 -12.30 5.76
N ASP A 83 12.03 -11.84 4.63
CA ASP A 83 13.35 -11.25 4.49
C ASP A 83 13.35 -9.71 4.48
N VAL A 84 12.16 -9.10 4.51
CA VAL A 84 12.02 -7.65 4.49
C VAL A 84 10.88 -7.19 5.40
N PHE A 85 11.11 -6.10 6.13
CA PHE A 85 10.15 -5.55 7.09
C PHE A 85 9.07 -4.72 6.40
N THR A 86 7.87 -4.69 6.97
CA THR A 86 6.79 -3.80 6.52
C THR A 86 7.25 -2.34 6.59
N THR A 87 6.99 -1.56 5.56
CA THR A 87 7.34 -0.14 5.50
C THR A 87 6.67 0.64 6.62
N LEU A 88 7.45 1.50 7.29
CA LEU A 88 6.97 2.43 8.30
C LEU A 88 7.20 3.86 7.82
N ALA A 89 6.20 4.72 8.02
CA ALA A 89 6.29 6.15 7.86
C ALA A 89 6.09 6.82 9.23
N PHE A 90 6.94 7.76 9.56
CA PHE A 90 6.81 8.59 10.76
C PHE A 90 6.36 9.98 10.33
N VAL A 91 5.20 10.39 10.81
CA VAL A 91 4.59 11.67 10.50
C VAL A 91 4.74 12.57 11.73
N THR A 92 5.57 13.58 11.61
CA THR A 92 5.79 14.62 12.61
C THR A 92 5.26 15.95 12.11
N LEU A 93 5.15 16.93 12.98
CA LEU A 93 4.87 18.31 12.60
C LEU A 93 6.14 19.12 12.81
N ASP A 94 6.47 19.97 11.85
CA ASP A 94 7.55 20.95 11.99
C ASP A 94 7.13 22.13 12.87
N GLU A 95 8.02 23.13 13.02
CA GLU A 95 7.78 24.33 13.83
C GLU A 95 6.62 25.19 13.30
N ASN A 96 6.24 25.04 12.04
CA ASN A 96 5.13 25.76 11.40
C ASN A 96 3.81 24.97 11.44
N GLY A 97 3.84 23.71 11.92
CA GLY A 97 2.71 22.81 11.94
C GLY A 97 2.51 22.03 10.62
N ASP A 98 3.47 22.13 9.69
CA ASP A 98 3.47 21.36 8.45
C ASP A 98 3.92 19.92 8.71
N ARG A 99 3.37 18.98 7.91
CA ARG A 99 3.70 17.56 8.04
C ARG A 99 5.08 17.26 7.47
N GLU A 100 5.91 16.63 8.27
CA GLU A 100 7.18 16.05 7.85
C GLU A 100 7.08 14.52 7.87
N PHE A 101 7.64 13.88 6.83
CA PHE A 101 7.61 12.43 6.67
C PHE A 101 9.03 11.86 6.72
N ALA A 102 9.24 10.89 7.61
CA ALA A 102 10.44 10.07 7.62
C ALA A 102 10.06 8.60 7.37
N PHE A 103 10.75 7.94 6.43
CA PHE A 103 10.43 6.56 6.05
C PHE A 103 11.52 5.58 6.48
N ALA A 104 11.13 4.51 7.19
CA ALA A 104 11.91 3.29 7.31
C ALA A 104 11.54 2.36 6.13
N ARG A 105 12.20 2.60 4.97
CA ARG A 105 11.87 1.99 3.66
C ARG A 105 13.12 1.72 2.79
N LYS A 106 14.22 1.25 3.42
CA LYS A 106 15.49 1.01 2.69
C LYS A 106 16.11 -0.36 3.03
N PRO A 107 15.55 -1.47 2.52
CA PRO A 107 14.30 -1.60 1.79
C PRO A 107 13.09 -1.70 2.75
N GLY A 108 11.90 -1.34 2.26
CA GLY A 108 10.63 -1.72 2.83
C GLY A 108 9.98 -2.79 1.97
N ALA A 109 9.10 -3.62 2.51
CA ALA A 109 8.51 -4.74 1.79
C ALA A 109 7.83 -4.32 0.48
N ASP A 110 7.12 -3.19 0.47
CA ASP A 110 6.45 -2.67 -0.70
C ASP A 110 7.41 -2.35 -1.86
N THR A 111 8.67 -1.99 -1.57
CA THR A 111 9.69 -1.72 -2.61
C THR A 111 10.24 -2.99 -3.26
N GLN A 112 10.05 -4.15 -2.62
CA GLN A 112 10.61 -5.44 -3.01
C GLN A 112 9.60 -6.35 -3.75
N LEU A 113 8.46 -5.81 -4.15
CA LEU A 113 7.48 -6.54 -4.95
C LEU A 113 8.01 -6.76 -6.37
N THR A 114 8.05 -8.01 -6.81
CA THR A 114 8.43 -8.39 -8.17
C THR A 114 7.20 -8.78 -9.00
N PHE A 115 7.32 -8.69 -10.32
CA PHE A 115 6.20 -9.01 -11.21
C PHE A 115 5.77 -10.47 -11.13
N ASP A 116 6.72 -11.38 -10.93
CA ASP A 116 6.45 -12.82 -10.89
C ASP A 116 5.72 -13.25 -9.60
N GLU A 117 5.67 -12.36 -8.58
CA GLU A 117 4.89 -12.54 -7.36
C GLU A 117 3.44 -12.08 -7.49
N LEU A 118 3.08 -11.38 -8.58
CA LEU A 118 1.73 -10.85 -8.76
C LEU A 118 0.72 -11.96 -9.06
N ASP A 119 -0.40 -11.98 -8.34
CA ASP A 119 -1.58 -12.72 -8.76
C ASP A 119 -2.28 -11.99 -9.91
N LEU A 120 -1.85 -12.27 -11.15
CA LEU A 120 -2.38 -11.65 -12.36
C LEU A 120 -3.87 -11.92 -12.55
N SER A 121 -4.43 -12.99 -11.93
CA SER A 121 -5.87 -13.27 -12.00
C SER A 121 -6.71 -12.12 -11.44
N LEU A 122 -6.19 -11.36 -10.47
CA LEU A 122 -6.86 -10.17 -9.97
C LEU A 122 -6.97 -9.08 -11.05
N ILE A 123 -5.93 -8.91 -11.87
CA ILE A 123 -5.95 -7.97 -12.98
C ILE A 123 -6.92 -8.47 -14.06
N ASP A 124 -6.91 -9.78 -14.36
CA ASP A 124 -7.82 -10.35 -15.36
C ASP A 124 -9.29 -10.22 -14.95
N GLU A 125 -9.57 -10.30 -13.66
CA GLU A 125 -10.92 -10.24 -13.10
C GLU A 125 -11.38 -8.83 -12.69
N THR A 126 -10.63 -7.77 -12.99
CA THR A 126 -11.03 -6.41 -12.65
C THR A 126 -11.54 -5.61 -13.85
N ARG A 127 -12.29 -4.54 -13.58
CA ARG A 127 -12.68 -3.52 -14.55
C ARG A 127 -11.67 -2.40 -14.63
N VAL A 128 -11.13 -2.00 -13.46
CA VAL A 128 -10.18 -0.88 -13.30
C VAL A 128 -8.94 -1.38 -12.60
N PHE A 129 -7.77 -1.09 -13.17
CA PHE A 129 -6.47 -1.25 -12.52
C PHE A 129 -5.95 0.11 -12.07
N HIS A 130 -5.66 0.26 -10.79
CA HIS A 130 -5.21 1.51 -10.17
C HIS A 130 -3.79 1.37 -9.62
N PHE A 131 -2.99 2.45 -9.69
CA PHE A 131 -1.68 2.51 -9.04
C PHE A 131 -1.33 3.93 -8.62
N GLY A 132 -0.39 4.05 -7.67
CA GLY A 132 0.12 5.32 -7.14
C GLY A 132 1.59 5.56 -7.42
N THR A 133 2.09 6.74 -7.08
CA THR A 133 3.48 7.15 -7.34
C THR A 133 4.50 6.41 -6.49
N LEU A 134 4.16 6.04 -5.25
CA LEU A 134 5.14 5.51 -4.31
C LEU A 134 5.74 4.17 -4.79
N SER A 135 4.97 3.36 -5.54
CA SER A 135 5.44 2.15 -6.18
C SER A 135 6.42 2.39 -7.34
N LEU A 136 6.55 3.64 -7.80
CA LEU A 136 7.46 4.03 -8.88
C LEU A 136 8.81 4.57 -8.38
N THR A 137 9.01 4.67 -7.06
CA THR A 137 10.17 5.35 -6.46
C THR A 137 11.42 4.47 -6.28
N GLY A 138 11.30 3.17 -6.47
CA GLY A 138 12.42 2.23 -6.30
C GLY A 138 12.23 0.91 -7.03
N GLU A 139 13.32 0.24 -7.33
CA GLU A 139 13.32 -1.12 -7.91
C GLU A 139 13.27 -2.18 -6.80
N PRO A 140 12.70 -3.36 -7.06
CA PRO A 140 12.04 -3.81 -8.30
C PRO A 140 10.59 -3.34 -8.49
N ALA A 141 9.99 -2.69 -7.48
CA ALA A 141 8.57 -2.30 -7.50
C ALA A 141 8.21 -1.40 -8.70
N ARG A 142 9.11 -0.50 -9.12
CA ARG A 142 8.89 0.37 -10.27
C ARG A 142 8.72 -0.44 -11.56
N THR A 143 9.66 -1.32 -11.87
CA THR A 143 9.59 -2.20 -13.05
C THR A 143 8.34 -3.09 -12.97
N THR A 144 8.03 -3.63 -11.80
CA THR A 144 6.82 -4.43 -11.55
C THR A 144 5.55 -3.65 -11.87
N THR A 145 5.47 -2.40 -11.40
CA THR A 145 4.30 -1.54 -11.64
C THR A 145 4.13 -1.24 -13.13
N TYR A 146 5.20 -0.89 -13.85
CA TYR A 146 5.11 -0.67 -15.31
C TYR A 146 4.66 -1.92 -16.05
N ARG A 147 5.21 -3.10 -15.74
CA ARG A 147 4.79 -4.37 -16.36
C ARG A 147 3.33 -4.69 -16.05
N ALA A 148 2.86 -4.43 -14.83
CA ALA A 148 1.45 -4.63 -14.46
C ALA A 148 0.52 -3.67 -15.21
N VAL A 149 0.91 -2.41 -15.40
CA VAL A 149 0.17 -1.42 -16.22
C VAL A 149 0.07 -1.88 -17.67
N GLU A 150 1.18 -2.33 -18.26
CA GLU A 150 1.21 -2.85 -19.64
C GLU A 150 0.32 -4.09 -19.77
N TYR A 151 0.40 -5.01 -18.80
CA TYR A 151 -0.45 -6.19 -18.76
C TYR A 151 -1.93 -5.82 -18.68
N ALA A 152 -2.31 -4.92 -17.78
CA ALA A 152 -3.69 -4.46 -17.63
C ALA A 152 -4.22 -3.82 -18.93
N LYS A 153 -3.43 -2.97 -19.59
CA LYS A 153 -3.78 -2.35 -20.89
C LYS A 153 -3.97 -3.39 -21.99
N ALA A 154 -3.06 -4.37 -22.09
CA ALA A 154 -3.13 -5.43 -23.08
C ALA A 154 -4.39 -6.31 -22.91
N HIS A 155 -4.92 -6.41 -21.68
CA HIS A 155 -6.15 -7.13 -21.35
C HIS A 155 -7.40 -6.23 -21.29
N GLY A 156 -7.33 -5.01 -21.86
CA GLY A 156 -8.47 -4.12 -22.04
C GLY A 156 -8.99 -3.50 -20.73
N LYS A 157 -8.16 -3.40 -19.69
CA LYS A 157 -8.57 -2.79 -18.42
C LYS A 157 -8.44 -1.26 -18.49
N LEU A 158 -9.36 -0.56 -17.83
CA LEU A 158 -9.17 0.86 -17.57
C LEU A 158 -8.06 1.04 -16.56
N VAL A 159 -7.04 1.83 -16.90
CA VAL A 159 -5.92 2.13 -16.00
C VAL A 159 -6.08 3.53 -15.43
N THR A 160 -5.96 3.66 -14.11
CA THR A 160 -6.01 4.94 -13.39
C THR A 160 -4.76 5.13 -12.55
N TYR A 161 -4.31 6.36 -12.42
CA TYR A 161 -3.10 6.75 -11.73
C TYR A 161 -3.36 7.93 -10.79
N ASP A 162 -2.86 7.82 -9.57
CA ASP A 162 -2.82 8.93 -8.60
C ASP A 162 -1.36 9.39 -8.43
N PRO A 163 -1.02 10.61 -8.85
CA PRO A 163 0.32 11.15 -8.67
C PRO A 163 0.68 11.46 -7.22
N ASN A 164 -0.31 11.69 -6.37
CA ASN A 164 -0.24 11.95 -4.91
C ASN A 164 0.91 12.87 -4.49
#